data_83bd01009c09939a889e42b984f9d513
#
_entry.id   83bd01009c09939a889e42b984f9d513
#
_cell.length_a   1.000
_cell.length_b   1.000
_cell.length_c   1.000
_cell.angle_alpha   90.00
_cell.angle_beta   90.00
_cell.angle_gamma   90.00
#
_symmetry.space_group_name_H-M   'P 1'
#
loop_
_entity.id
_entity.type
_entity.pdbx_description
1 polymer ?
#
loop_
_entity_poly.entity_id
_entity_poly.type
_entity_poly.pdbx_seq_one_letter_code
_entity_poly.pdbx_strand_id
1 'polypeptide(L)'
;MDTLLEKFAKLGCDNAPGQEGRQKAAALELRGEKLSGTPVDFSHGDVDAHPPIPGTLADFVAGVEKIGGHQAYTEYRGGKSTREDLARKISAFTGAAIGPEENIILTPGTQGALFLAIGANMVPGDKVAIVEPDYFANRKLVEFFGGELCPIQMDYYGAQDQGRAGLDLTGLEPAFQSGVKLFLFSNPNNPTGVIYSREEIVKIASLAKEYGATLIVDELYSRQVFDGRAYTHLCAQPERPDNLVTIIGPSKTESLSGYRLGVAFGSAAIIERMEKLQAIVSLRAPGYCQAVFASWFAEPQGWMEQRVAGHQAIRDSLLSKFLACPGVTARATEAGSYLFPKLPPLAVSGEDFVKILRAHANVTVTPGTEFGPQFTDSFRINFSQDRKAAEAAVDRIITMIERYRV
;
A
#
# COMPACT_ATOMS: atom_id res chain seq x y z
N MET A 1 -14.80 30.63 10.50
CA MET A 1 -15.05 29.29 9.93
C MET A 1 -14.63 28.25 10.94
N ASP A 2 -15.31 27.13 11.02
CA ASP A 2 -14.96 26.09 12.01
C ASP A 2 -13.69 25.39 11.56
N THR A 3 -12.59 25.62 12.27
CA THR A 3 -11.26 25.05 11.96
C THR A 3 -11.25 23.50 11.96
N LEU A 4 -12.20 22.85 12.66
CA LEU A 4 -12.37 21.40 12.62
C LEU A 4 -12.95 20.95 11.28
N LEU A 5 -13.98 21.63 10.76
CA LEU A 5 -14.55 21.30 9.44
C LEU A 5 -13.51 21.47 8.34
N GLU A 6 -12.70 22.53 8.39
CA GLU A 6 -11.60 22.74 7.43
C GLU A 6 -10.56 21.63 7.52
N LYS A 7 -10.16 21.21 8.72
CA LYS A 7 -9.21 20.10 8.94
C LYS A 7 -9.72 18.80 8.30
N PHE A 8 -10.99 18.44 8.54
CA PHE A 8 -11.53 17.20 7.98
C PHE A 8 -11.82 17.29 6.47
N ALA A 9 -12.20 18.47 5.95
CA ALA A 9 -12.36 18.67 4.51
C ALA A 9 -11.04 18.47 3.76
N LYS A 10 -9.92 18.94 4.30
CA LYS A 10 -8.57 18.74 3.72
C LYS A 10 -8.17 17.27 3.62
N LEU A 11 -8.64 16.41 4.54
CA LEU A 11 -8.33 14.98 4.50
C LEU A 11 -8.88 14.29 3.24
N GLY A 12 -10.00 14.78 2.66
CA GLY A 12 -10.59 14.23 1.44
C GLY A 12 -10.91 12.74 1.54
N CYS A 13 -11.28 12.24 2.74
CA CYS A 13 -11.46 10.80 2.98
C CYS A 13 -12.70 10.22 2.32
N ASP A 14 -13.61 11.06 1.79
CA ASP A 14 -14.82 10.61 1.08
C ASP A 14 -14.50 9.90 -0.25
N ASN A 15 -13.29 10.14 -0.79
CA ASN A 15 -12.79 9.50 -2.00
C ASN A 15 -11.81 8.34 -1.71
N ALA A 16 -11.56 8.04 -0.44
CA ALA A 16 -10.64 6.97 -0.06
C ALA A 16 -11.14 5.61 -0.59
N PRO A 17 -10.23 4.70 -0.98
CA PRO A 17 -10.60 3.37 -1.46
C PRO A 17 -11.57 2.64 -0.52
N GLY A 18 -12.69 2.15 -1.08
CA GLY A 18 -13.79 1.54 -0.34
C GLY A 18 -14.82 2.51 0.23
N GLN A 19 -14.68 3.83 0.02
CA GLN A 19 -15.66 4.86 0.42
C GLN A 19 -16.42 5.47 -0.76
N GLU A 20 -16.12 5.07 -1.98
CA GLU A 20 -16.67 5.61 -3.22
C GLU A 20 -18.21 5.55 -3.28
N GLY A 21 -18.82 4.59 -2.59
CA GLY A 21 -20.27 4.47 -2.47
C GLY A 21 -20.96 5.62 -1.72
N ARG A 22 -20.23 6.41 -0.95
CA ARG A 22 -20.76 7.56 -0.19
C ARG A 22 -20.84 8.85 -1.02
N GLN A 23 -20.18 8.89 -2.17
CA GLN A 23 -20.20 10.06 -3.04
C GLN A 23 -21.64 10.28 -3.59
N LYS A 24 -22.18 11.49 -3.37
CA LYS A 24 -23.45 11.89 -3.99
C LYS A 24 -23.24 11.96 -5.51
N ALA A 25 -24.14 11.33 -6.25
CA ALA A 25 -24.15 11.46 -7.70
C ALA A 25 -24.45 12.94 -8.04
N ALA A 26 -23.43 13.66 -8.51
CA ALA A 26 -23.65 14.88 -9.28
C ALA A 26 -24.37 14.52 -10.58
N ALA A 27 -24.94 15.48 -11.28
CA ALA A 27 -25.51 15.25 -12.62
C ALA A 27 -24.37 14.81 -13.56
N LEU A 28 -24.27 13.50 -13.82
CA LEU A 28 -23.26 12.91 -14.69
C LEU A 28 -23.76 12.93 -16.14
N GLU A 29 -22.88 13.27 -17.08
CA GLU A 29 -23.15 13.12 -18.52
C GLU A 29 -23.06 11.65 -18.91
N LEU A 30 -24.15 10.92 -18.88
CA LEU A 30 -24.20 9.50 -19.23
C LEU A 30 -24.37 9.29 -20.73
N ARG A 31 -23.45 8.58 -21.37
CA ARG A 31 -23.47 8.28 -22.82
C ARG A 31 -23.76 6.79 -23.07
N GLY A 32 -24.71 6.54 -23.97
CA GLY A 32 -25.11 5.19 -24.36
C GLY A 32 -25.88 4.45 -23.27
N GLU A 33 -26.18 3.19 -23.50
CA GLU A 33 -26.86 2.33 -22.53
C GLU A 33 -25.97 1.86 -21.40
N LYS A 34 -26.56 1.59 -20.23
CA LYS A 34 -25.88 0.96 -19.11
C LYS A 34 -25.36 -0.41 -19.52
N LEU A 35 -24.09 -0.67 -19.25
CA LEU A 35 -23.48 -1.96 -19.54
C LEU A 35 -23.93 -3.00 -18.51
N SER A 36 -24.33 -4.17 -18.99
CA SER A 36 -24.65 -5.33 -18.15
C SER A 36 -23.37 -6.03 -17.68
N GLY A 37 -23.44 -6.70 -16.55
CA GLY A 37 -22.35 -7.53 -16.02
C GLY A 37 -22.31 -7.52 -14.49
N THR A 38 -21.69 -8.54 -13.92
CA THR A 38 -21.48 -8.64 -12.47
C THR A 38 -20.68 -7.44 -11.96
N PRO A 39 -21.12 -6.79 -10.88
CA PRO A 39 -20.35 -5.73 -10.26
C PRO A 39 -18.97 -6.20 -9.85
N VAL A 40 -17.94 -5.39 -10.09
CA VAL A 40 -16.57 -5.64 -9.64
C VAL A 40 -16.03 -4.39 -8.96
N ASP A 41 -15.53 -4.58 -7.75
CA ASP A 41 -14.91 -3.50 -6.97
C ASP A 41 -13.39 -3.68 -6.96
N PHE A 42 -12.71 -2.90 -7.79
CA PHE A 42 -11.26 -2.85 -7.88
C PHE A 42 -10.61 -1.92 -6.84
N SER A 43 -11.35 -1.33 -5.92
CA SER A 43 -10.76 -0.49 -4.86
C SER A 43 -9.97 -1.32 -3.84
N HIS A 44 -10.32 -2.59 -3.68
CA HIS A 44 -9.64 -3.56 -2.80
C HIS A 44 -9.56 -4.95 -3.44
N GLY A 45 -8.77 -5.86 -2.83
CA GLY A 45 -8.69 -7.26 -3.26
C GLY A 45 -9.90 -8.09 -2.79
N ASP A 46 -10.22 -9.11 -3.56
CA ASP A 46 -11.27 -10.09 -3.25
C ASP A 46 -10.65 -11.30 -2.54
N VAL A 47 -10.96 -11.46 -1.25
CA VAL A 47 -10.47 -12.59 -0.45
C VAL A 47 -11.23 -13.89 -0.73
N ASP A 48 -12.42 -13.82 -1.32
CA ASP A 48 -13.16 -15.02 -1.73
C ASP A 48 -12.53 -15.65 -2.97
N ALA A 49 -12.00 -14.81 -3.90
CA ALA A 49 -11.24 -15.29 -5.05
C ALA A 49 -9.83 -15.79 -4.67
N HIS A 50 -9.27 -15.23 -3.61
CA HIS A 50 -7.91 -15.52 -3.14
C HIS A 50 -7.92 -15.86 -1.64
N PRO A 51 -8.29 -17.10 -1.26
CA PRO A 51 -8.46 -17.49 0.13
C PRO A 51 -7.16 -17.36 0.95
N PRO A 52 -7.26 -17.20 2.28
CA PRO A 52 -6.11 -17.11 3.19
C PRO A 52 -5.19 -18.34 3.12
N ILE A 53 -4.00 -18.21 3.72
CA ILE A 53 -3.08 -19.33 3.93
C ILE A 53 -3.84 -20.48 4.59
N PRO A 54 -3.71 -21.74 4.08
CA PRO A 54 -4.31 -22.92 4.72
C PRO A 54 -3.86 -23.06 6.18
N GLY A 55 -4.79 -23.38 7.07
CA GLY A 55 -4.51 -23.50 8.51
C GLY A 55 -4.77 -22.24 9.34
N THR A 56 -4.87 -21.07 8.72
CA THR A 56 -5.09 -19.80 9.41
C THR A 56 -6.29 -19.79 10.37
N LEU A 57 -7.43 -20.38 9.94
CA LEU A 57 -8.61 -20.46 10.80
C LEU A 57 -8.35 -21.37 12.01
N ALA A 58 -7.62 -22.48 11.84
CA ALA A 58 -7.27 -23.36 12.94
C ALA A 58 -6.34 -22.67 13.96
N ASP A 59 -5.38 -21.87 13.48
CA ASP A 59 -4.51 -21.05 14.34
C ASP A 59 -5.33 -20.02 15.14
N PHE A 60 -6.28 -19.34 14.50
CA PHE A 60 -7.18 -18.41 15.18
C PHE A 60 -7.99 -19.11 16.27
N VAL A 61 -8.62 -20.24 15.93
CA VAL A 61 -9.42 -21.04 16.89
C VAL A 61 -8.53 -21.49 18.06
N ALA A 62 -7.33 -21.99 17.78
CA ALA A 62 -6.38 -22.36 18.83
C ALA A 62 -5.98 -21.16 19.71
N GLY A 63 -5.84 -19.96 19.11
CA GLY A 63 -5.59 -18.73 19.85
C GLY A 63 -6.71 -18.37 20.83
N VAL A 64 -7.96 -18.61 20.45
CA VAL A 64 -9.12 -18.34 21.30
C VAL A 64 -9.31 -19.44 22.36
N GLU A 65 -9.27 -20.71 21.97
CA GLU A 65 -9.64 -21.84 22.83
C GLU A 65 -8.50 -22.27 23.77
N LYS A 66 -7.28 -22.39 23.24
CA LYS A 66 -6.16 -22.96 23.97
C LYS A 66 -5.35 -21.95 24.78
N ILE A 67 -5.21 -20.74 24.25
CA ILE A 67 -4.39 -19.67 24.83
C ILE A 67 -5.15 -18.38 25.07
N GLY A 68 -6.48 -18.40 24.92
CA GLY A 68 -7.36 -17.24 24.98
C GLY A 68 -7.16 -16.37 26.21
N GLY A 69 -7.06 -16.97 27.39
CA GLY A 69 -6.79 -16.25 28.64
C GLY A 69 -5.44 -15.54 28.67
N HIS A 70 -4.43 -16.08 27.98
CA HIS A 70 -3.10 -15.49 27.86
C HIS A 70 -2.99 -14.49 26.72
N GLN A 71 -3.88 -14.60 25.71
CA GLN A 71 -3.91 -13.72 24.54
C GLN A 71 -4.84 -12.51 24.71
N ALA A 72 -5.71 -12.53 25.71
CA ALA A 72 -6.69 -11.46 25.95
C ALA A 72 -6.00 -10.10 26.16
N TYR A 73 -4.88 -10.10 26.88
CA TYR A 73 -4.05 -8.91 27.12
C TYR A 73 -2.59 -9.24 26.93
N THR A 74 -2.12 -9.17 25.69
CA THR A 74 -0.69 -9.25 25.39
C THR A 74 0.04 -7.96 25.83
N GLU A 75 1.35 -7.94 25.78
CA GLU A 75 2.15 -6.71 25.90
C GLU A 75 1.73 -5.70 24.82
N TYR A 76 2.01 -4.42 25.03
CA TYR A 76 1.68 -3.36 24.05
C TYR A 76 2.36 -3.60 22.69
N ARG A 77 3.59 -4.16 22.68
CA ARG A 77 4.30 -4.54 21.46
C ARG A 77 3.77 -5.81 20.80
N GLY A 78 2.85 -6.53 21.44
CA GLY A 78 2.41 -7.87 21.04
C GLY A 78 3.04 -8.98 21.87
N GLY A 79 2.49 -10.19 21.80
CA GLY A 79 2.93 -11.34 22.56
C GLY A 79 4.41 -11.66 22.34
N LYS A 80 5.16 -11.93 23.43
CA LYS A 80 6.60 -12.16 23.37
C LYS A 80 6.97 -13.29 22.41
N SER A 81 6.35 -14.47 22.54
CA SER A 81 6.62 -15.61 21.65
C SER A 81 6.31 -15.33 20.18
N THR A 82 5.27 -14.54 19.90
CA THR A 82 4.93 -14.10 18.54
C THR A 82 6.00 -13.15 18.00
N ARG A 83 6.49 -12.21 18.80
CA ARG A 83 7.59 -11.30 18.39
C ARG A 83 8.88 -12.07 18.12
N GLU A 84 9.23 -13.05 18.96
CA GLU A 84 10.40 -13.91 18.77
C GLU A 84 10.33 -14.70 17.46
N ASP A 85 9.19 -15.32 17.15
CA ASP A 85 8.99 -16.07 15.92
C ASP A 85 9.04 -15.14 14.68
N LEU A 86 8.35 -14.01 14.73
CA LEU A 86 8.33 -13.04 13.64
C LEU A 86 9.68 -12.37 13.41
N ALA A 87 10.42 -12.01 14.48
CA ALA A 87 11.75 -11.45 14.33
C ALA A 87 12.68 -12.42 13.59
N ARG A 88 12.63 -13.71 13.91
CA ARG A 88 13.38 -14.75 13.22
C ARG A 88 12.97 -14.89 11.75
N LYS A 89 11.66 -14.99 11.48
CA LYS A 89 11.10 -15.16 10.13
C LYS A 89 11.38 -13.93 9.23
N ILE A 90 11.16 -12.73 9.74
CA ILE A 90 11.37 -11.49 9.00
C ILE A 90 12.86 -11.21 8.80
N SER A 91 13.72 -11.52 9.79
CA SER A 91 15.19 -11.43 9.61
C SER A 91 15.67 -12.35 8.50
N ALA A 92 15.17 -13.59 8.45
CA ALA A 92 15.51 -14.53 7.38
C ALA A 92 15.03 -14.05 6.00
N PHE A 93 13.87 -13.40 5.93
CA PHE A 93 13.29 -12.89 4.68
C PHE A 93 14.00 -11.64 4.17
N THR A 94 14.27 -10.68 5.05
CA THR A 94 14.80 -9.37 4.68
C THR A 94 16.32 -9.28 4.68
N GLY A 95 16.99 -10.14 5.44
CA GLY A 95 18.43 -10.06 5.73
C GLY A 95 18.79 -9.03 6.83
N ALA A 96 17.79 -8.35 7.41
CA ALA A 96 18.02 -7.41 8.50
C ALA A 96 18.10 -8.13 9.86
N ALA A 97 18.96 -7.66 10.75
CA ALA A 97 18.98 -8.15 12.14
C ALA A 97 17.85 -7.48 12.94
N ILE A 98 16.93 -8.28 13.48
CA ILE A 98 15.76 -7.82 14.23
C ILE A 98 15.77 -8.46 15.62
N GLY A 99 15.99 -7.64 16.66
CA GLY A 99 15.85 -8.07 18.05
C GLY A 99 14.37 -8.14 18.45
N PRO A 100 13.88 -9.26 19.01
CA PRO A 100 12.47 -9.42 19.33
C PRO A 100 11.97 -8.53 20.47
N GLU A 101 12.86 -8.04 21.32
CA GLU A 101 12.49 -7.20 22.46
C GLU A 101 12.43 -5.71 22.11
N GLU A 102 13.32 -5.23 21.24
CA GLU A 102 13.52 -3.80 21.03
C GLU A 102 13.12 -3.31 19.63
N ASN A 103 13.23 -4.18 18.63
CA ASN A 103 13.18 -3.76 17.23
C ASN A 103 11.87 -4.11 16.50
N ILE A 104 10.86 -4.65 17.19
CA ILE A 104 9.60 -5.10 16.55
C ILE A 104 8.38 -4.77 17.40
N ILE A 105 7.31 -4.39 16.72
CA ILE A 105 5.98 -4.15 17.31
C ILE A 105 4.87 -4.69 16.41
N LEU A 106 3.89 -5.36 17.01
CA LEU A 106 2.67 -5.80 16.35
C LEU A 106 1.62 -4.71 16.46
N THR A 107 0.92 -4.43 15.38
CA THR A 107 -0.01 -3.31 15.27
C THR A 107 -1.38 -3.75 14.74
N PRO A 108 -2.47 -2.96 14.95
CA PRO A 108 -3.78 -3.22 14.37
C PRO A 108 -3.80 -3.00 12.85
N GLY A 109 -3.19 -3.92 12.11
CA GLY A 109 -2.92 -3.82 10.67
C GLY A 109 -1.75 -2.89 10.36
N THR A 110 -1.26 -2.97 9.11
CA THR A 110 -0.19 -2.08 8.61
C THR A 110 -0.61 -0.62 8.57
N GLN A 111 -1.92 -0.33 8.43
CA GLN A 111 -2.45 1.03 8.56
C GLN A 111 -2.25 1.59 9.98
N GLY A 112 -2.42 0.76 11.00
CA GLY A 112 -2.09 1.14 12.38
C GLY A 112 -0.59 1.39 12.55
N ALA A 113 0.26 0.55 11.94
CA ALA A 113 1.71 0.76 11.94
C ALA A 113 2.09 2.10 11.30
N LEU A 114 1.49 2.43 10.15
CA LEU A 114 1.73 3.69 9.44
C LEU A 114 1.35 4.91 10.29
N PHE A 115 0.15 4.90 10.88
CA PHE A 115 -0.30 5.96 11.79
C PHE A 115 0.66 6.16 12.96
N LEU A 116 1.05 5.06 13.61
CA LEU A 116 1.97 5.09 14.75
C LEU A 116 3.38 5.56 14.34
N ALA A 117 3.88 5.08 13.20
CA ALA A 117 5.21 5.45 12.71
C ALA A 117 5.29 6.95 12.37
N ILE A 118 4.29 7.51 11.67
CA ILE A 118 4.24 8.93 11.37
C ILE A 118 4.09 9.74 12.67
N GLY A 119 3.07 9.42 13.49
CA GLY A 119 2.79 10.17 14.73
C GLY A 119 3.92 10.11 15.76
N ALA A 120 4.73 9.06 15.74
CA ALA A 120 5.89 8.91 16.65
C ALA A 120 7.17 9.61 16.17
N ASN A 121 7.20 10.12 14.93
CA ASN A 121 8.43 10.63 14.32
C ASN A 121 8.32 12.02 13.71
N MET A 122 7.21 12.71 13.90
CA MET A 122 7.05 14.10 13.44
C MET A 122 6.34 14.97 14.47
N VAL A 123 6.57 16.25 14.37
CA VAL A 123 5.83 17.31 15.06
C VAL A 123 5.22 18.27 14.04
N PRO A 124 4.18 19.05 14.41
CA PRO A 124 3.61 20.05 13.49
C PRO A 124 4.68 21.00 12.94
N GLY A 125 4.66 21.22 11.63
CA GLY A 125 5.65 22.06 10.91
C GLY A 125 6.87 21.30 10.40
N ASP A 126 7.04 20.01 10.73
CA ASP A 126 8.11 19.22 10.12
C ASP A 126 7.87 19.03 8.62
N LYS A 127 8.93 19.17 7.83
CA LYS A 127 8.91 18.84 6.40
C LYS A 127 9.02 17.33 6.21
N VAL A 128 8.06 16.77 5.48
CA VAL A 128 7.97 15.34 5.19
C VAL A 128 8.01 15.10 3.69
N ALA A 129 9.05 14.42 3.22
CA ALA A 129 9.10 13.96 1.85
C ALA A 129 8.15 12.75 1.67
N ILE A 130 7.38 12.79 0.58
CA ILE A 130 6.54 11.69 0.10
C ILE A 130 6.79 11.50 -1.38
N VAL A 131 6.62 10.29 -1.88
CA VAL A 131 6.64 10.04 -3.32
C VAL A 131 5.26 10.33 -3.92
N GLU A 132 5.23 10.82 -5.15
CA GLU A 132 4.01 10.96 -5.94
C GLU A 132 4.20 10.32 -7.33
N PRO A 133 3.38 9.31 -7.67
CA PRO A 133 2.24 8.76 -6.90
C PRO A 133 2.70 7.82 -5.77
N ASP A 134 1.99 7.82 -4.64
CA ASP A 134 2.16 6.85 -3.56
C ASP A 134 0.85 6.66 -2.78
N TYR A 135 0.87 5.76 -1.81
CA TYR A 135 -0.29 5.37 -1.02
C TYR A 135 -1.02 6.58 -0.44
N PHE A 136 -2.32 6.65 -0.72
CA PHE A 136 -3.14 7.84 -0.42
C PHE A 136 -3.08 8.29 1.05
N ALA A 137 -2.94 7.34 1.99
CA ALA A 137 -2.90 7.66 3.41
C ALA A 137 -1.62 8.37 3.84
N ASN A 138 -0.52 8.24 3.08
CA ASN A 138 0.75 8.88 3.41
C ASN A 138 0.58 10.40 3.51
N ARG A 139 0.08 11.02 2.45
CA ARG A 139 -0.18 12.46 2.42
C ARG A 139 -1.19 12.88 3.49
N LYS A 140 -2.34 12.19 3.54
CA LYS A 140 -3.44 12.53 4.45
C LYS A 140 -3.02 12.47 5.92
N LEU A 141 -2.20 11.49 6.30
CA LEU A 141 -1.70 11.39 7.68
C LEU A 141 -0.66 12.47 8.00
N VAL A 142 0.24 12.79 7.07
CA VAL A 142 1.21 13.89 7.26
C VAL A 142 0.46 15.20 7.50
N GLU A 143 -0.52 15.54 6.67
CA GLU A 143 -1.35 16.74 6.83
C GLU A 143 -2.17 16.70 8.12
N PHE A 144 -2.73 15.53 8.49
CA PHE A 144 -3.48 15.37 9.74
C PHE A 144 -2.64 15.69 10.98
N PHE A 145 -1.38 15.27 10.99
CA PHE A 145 -0.42 15.56 12.05
C PHE A 145 0.21 16.96 11.95
N GLY A 146 -0.14 17.74 10.93
CA GLY A 146 0.34 19.13 10.76
C GLY A 146 1.71 19.23 10.12
N GLY A 147 2.19 18.23 9.40
CA GLY A 147 3.43 18.27 8.65
C GLY A 147 3.31 19.05 7.33
N GLU A 148 4.44 19.51 6.81
CA GLU A 148 4.56 20.15 5.51
C GLU A 148 5.01 19.13 4.46
N LEU A 149 4.19 18.93 3.42
CA LEU A 149 4.50 18.00 2.34
C LEU A 149 5.62 18.50 1.45
N CYS A 150 6.57 17.63 1.15
CA CYS A 150 7.63 17.83 0.15
C CYS A 150 7.55 16.69 -0.89
N PRO A 151 6.74 16.83 -1.95
CA PRO A 151 6.55 15.77 -2.93
C PRO A 151 7.81 15.49 -3.75
N ILE A 152 8.19 14.22 -3.87
CA ILE A 152 9.23 13.73 -4.77
C ILE A 152 8.53 13.02 -5.93
N GLN A 153 8.74 13.49 -7.13
CA GLN A 153 8.04 12.97 -8.30
C GLN A 153 8.61 11.63 -8.76
N MET A 154 7.74 10.79 -9.29
CA MET A 154 8.11 9.53 -9.94
C MET A 154 7.66 9.59 -11.40
N ASP A 155 8.62 9.55 -12.33
CA ASP A 155 8.34 9.37 -13.75
C ASP A 155 8.03 7.90 -14.05
N TYR A 156 6.84 7.48 -13.61
CA TYR A 156 6.40 6.09 -13.68
C TYR A 156 6.39 5.53 -15.10
N TYR A 157 5.84 6.30 -16.05
CA TYR A 157 5.70 5.81 -17.43
C TYR A 157 7.01 5.94 -18.21
N GLY A 158 7.76 7.04 -18.06
CA GLY A 158 9.00 7.27 -18.79
C GLY A 158 10.16 6.37 -18.36
N ALA A 159 10.10 5.82 -17.15
CA ALA A 159 11.13 4.92 -16.65
C ALA A 159 10.88 3.42 -16.95
N GLN A 160 9.82 3.07 -17.67
CA GLN A 160 9.39 1.68 -17.89
C GLN A 160 10.52 0.75 -18.39
N ASP A 161 11.30 1.18 -19.36
CA ASP A 161 12.34 0.35 -20.00
C ASP A 161 13.73 0.53 -19.34
N GLN A 162 13.80 1.25 -18.21
CA GLN A 162 15.07 1.62 -17.57
C GLN A 162 15.41 0.74 -16.36
N GLY A 163 14.55 -0.25 -16.03
CA GLY A 163 14.78 -1.17 -14.89
C GLY A 163 14.72 -0.49 -13.53
N ARG A 164 14.07 0.68 -13.42
CA ARG A 164 13.91 1.47 -12.20
C ARG A 164 12.46 1.95 -12.03
N ALA A 165 12.11 2.38 -10.81
CA ALA A 165 10.80 2.92 -10.50
C ALA A 165 10.54 4.25 -11.24
N GLY A 166 11.54 5.07 -11.36
CA GLY A 166 11.49 6.40 -11.98
C GLY A 166 11.48 7.54 -10.97
N LEU A 167 11.98 7.29 -9.76
CA LEU A 167 12.12 8.34 -8.75
C LEU A 167 13.02 9.47 -9.26
N ASP A 168 12.61 10.71 -9.04
CA ASP A 168 13.46 11.88 -9.33
C ASP A 168 14.61 11.98 -8.32
N LEU A 169 15.71 11.29 -8.64
CA LEU A 169 16.92 11.31 -7.83
C LEU A 169 17.60 12.69 -7.83
N THR A 170 17.34 13.55 -8.82
CA THR A 170 17.93 14.89 -8.89
C THR A 170 17.20 15.86 -7.96
N GLY A 171 15.92 15.70 -7.75
CA GLY A 171 15.11 16.46 -6.80
C GLY A 171 15.23 15.97 -5.34
N LEU A 172 15.71 14.74 -5.15
CA LEU A 172 15.73 14.11 -3.82
C LEU A 172 16.72 14.79 -2.87
N GLU A 173 17.95 15.07 -3.31
CA GLU A 173 18.97 15.71 -2.47
C GLU A 173 18.62 17.16 -2.09
N PRO A 174 18.16 18.04 -2.99
CA PRO A 174 17.60 19.33 -2.63
C PRO A 174 16.47 19.27 -1.60
N ALA A 175 15.62 18.26 -1.67
CA ALA A 175 14.57 18.06 -0.66
C ALA A 175 15.17 17.84 0.73
N PHE A 176 16.15 16.95 0.89
CA PHE A 176 16.85 16.73 2.16
C PHE A 176 17.59 18.00 2.63
N GLN A 177 18.28 18.70 1.72
CA GLN A 177 18.93 19.98 2.01
C GLN A 177 17.95 21.05 2.52
N SER A 178 16.69 21.02 2.06
CA SER A 178 15.64 21.94 2.51
C SER A 178 15.17 21.68 3.95
N GLY A 179 15.69 20.64 4.61
CA GLY A 179 15.39 20.30 6.00
C GLY A 179 14.29 19.26 6.19
N VAL A 180 14.08 18.37 5.22
CA VAL A 180 13.19 17.20 5.37
C VAL A 180 13.61 16.38 6.60
N LYS A 181 12.66 16.14 7.52
CA LYS A 181 12.85 15.37 8.74
C LYS A 181 12.44 13.91 8.62
N LEU A 182 11.51 13.64 7.73
CA LEU A 182 10.92 12.32 7.51
C LEU A 182 10.75 12.10 6.00
N PHE A 183 11.16 10.95 5.51
CA PHE A 183 10.80 10.47 4.17
C PHE A 183 10.01 9.17 4.26
N LEU A 184 8.85 9.17 3.66
CA LEU A 184 7.86 8.11 3.71
C LEU A 184 7.52 7.65 2.29
N PHE A 185 7.64 6.34 2.03
CA PHE A 185 7.29 5.76 0.74
C PHE A 185 6.93 4.28 0.85
N SER A 186 6.16 3.78 -0.14
CA SER A 186 5.88 2.36 -0.30
C SER A 186 6.81 1.72 -1.34
N ASN A 187 7.34 0.53 -1.03
CA ASN A 187 8.14 -0.31 -1.92
C ASN A 187 7.84 -1.79 -1.67
N PRO A 188 7.20 -2.51 -2.59
CA PRO A 188 6.67 -2.06 -3.89
C PRO A 188 5.64 -0.95 -3.77
N ASN A 189 5.64 -0.05 -4.75
CA ASN A 189 4.81 1.15 -4.69
C ASN A 189 3.32 0.86 -4.91
N ASN A 190 2.48 1.49 -4.14
CA ASN A 190 1.05 1.58 -4.35
C ASN A 190 0.70 3.04 -4.72
N PRO A 191 0.26 3.33 -5.94
CA PRO A 191 -0.61 2.53 -6.81
C PRO A 191 0.06 1.82 -7.99
N THR A 192 1.34 2.00 -8.22
CA THR A 192 1.99 1.65 -9.49
C THR A 192 2.50 0.20 -9.56
N GLY A 193 2.77 -0.40 -8.39
CA GLY A 193 3.35 -1.74 -8.28
C GLY A 193 4.79 -1.85 -8.77
N VAL A 194 5.49 -0.72 -8.97
CA VAL A 194 6.91 -0.75 -9.31
C VAL A 194 7.77 -1.08 -8.10
N ILE A 195 8.91 -1.70 -8.36
CA ILE A 195 9.97 -1.95 -7.38
C ILE A 195 11.06 -0.90 -7.61
N TYR A 196 11.50 -0.26 -6.53
CA TYR A 196 12.64 0.64 -6.62
C TYR A 196 13.91 -0.14 -6.92
N SER A 197 14.70 0.34 -7.86
CA SER A 197 16.01 -0.21 -8.15
C SER A 197 16.93 -0.12 -6.93
N ARG A 198 17.98 -0.97 -6.90
CA ARG A 198 18.97 -0.91 -5.83
C ARG A 198 19.64 0.48 -5.76
N GLU A 199 19.86 1.12 -6.90
CA GLU A 199 20.42 2.48 -6.96
C GLU A 199 19.51 3.51 -6.28
N GLU A 200 18.20 3.49 -6.58
CA GLU A 200 17.21 4.35 -5.93
C GLU A 200 17.17 4.12 -4.42
N ILE A 201 17.15 2.85 -3.97
CA ILE A 201 17.15 2.49 -2.54
C ILE A 201 18.43 2.96 -1.83
N VAL A 202 19.60 2.75 -2.42
CA VAL A 202 20.89 3.16 -1.83
C VAL A 202 20.99 4.70 -1.77
N LYS A 203 20.54 5.41 -2.82
CA LYS A 203 20.56 6.90 -2.81
C LYS A 203 19.64 7.46 -1.71
N ILE A 204 18.42 6.91 -1.57
CA ILE A 204 17.50 7.28 -0.49
C ILE A 204 18.16 7.05 0.88
N ALA A 205 18.70 5.84 1.10
CA ALA A 205 19.30 5.46 2.37
C ALA A 205 20.48 6.36 2.74
N SER A 206 21.39 6.61 1.77
CA SER A 206 22.59 7.44 1.97
C SER A 206 22.22 8.88 2.30
N LEU A 207 21.29 9.50 1.58
CA LEU A 207 20.84 10.86 1.84
C LEU A 207 20.15 10.96 3.21
N ALA A 208 19.25 10.01 3.54
CA ALA A 208 18.60 10.03 4.84
C ALA A 208 19.61 9.91 5.99
N LYS A 209 20.66 9.10 5.83
CA LYS A 209 21.76 8.97 6.80
C LYS A 209 22.57 10.27 6.91
N GLU A 210 22.94 10.86 5.79
CA GLU A 210 23.73 12.09 5.72
C GLU A 210 23.01 13.27 6.38
N TYR A 211 21.72 13.43 6.09
CA TYR A 211 20.90 14.54 6.62
C TYR A 211 20.19 14.21 7.95
N GLY A 212 20.39 13.02 8.51
CA GLY A 212 19.79 12.60 9.79
C GLY A 212 18.26 12.47 9.74
N ALA A 213 17.68 12.24 8.55
CA ALA A 213 16.26 12.11 8.38
C ALA A 213 15.78 10.70 8.78
N THR A 214 14.54 10.60 9.24
CA THR A 214 13.88 9.34 9.51
C THR A 214 13.31 8.75 8.21
N LEU A 215 13.45 7.44 8.03
CA LEU A 215 12.79 6.70 6.95
C LEU A 215 11.64 5.84 7.48
N ILE A 216 10.49 5.91 6.81
CA ILE A 216 9.39 4.96 6.95
C ILE A 216 9.19 4.28 5.60
N VAL A 217 9.38 2.95 5.56
CA VAL A 217 9.25 2.16 4.33
C VAL A 217 8.09 1.17 4.50
N ASP A 218 7.05 1.31 3.68
CA ASP A 218 5.95 0.36 3.62
C ASP A 218 6.25 -0.74 2.61
N GLU A 219 6.60 -1.94 3.11
CA GLU A 219 6.93 -3.11 2.31
C GLU A 219 5.80 -4.15 2.24
N LEU A 220 4.53 -3.73 2.37
CA LEU A 220 3.37 -4.62 2.44
C LEU A 220 3.29 -5.63 1.29
N TYR A 221 3.82 -5.29 0.11
CA TYR A 221 3.80 -6.14 -1.08
C TYR A 221 5.14 -6.80 -1.42
N SER A 222 6.14 -6.71 -0.54
CA SER A 222 7.49 -7.24 -0.81
C SER A 222 7.55 -8.76 -1.02
N ARG A 223 6.53 -9.50 -0.60
CA ARG A 223 6.40 -10.95 -0.83
C ARG A 223 5.68 -11.31 -2.15
N GLN A 224 5.14 -10.34 -2.89
CA GLN A 224 4.40 -10.56 -4.14
C GLN A 224 5.12 -9.89 -5.30
N VAL A 225 6.28 -10.42 -5.67
CA VAL A 225 7.16 -9.95 -6.75
C VAL A 225 6.98 -10.82 -7.98
N PHE A 226 6.84 -10.22 -9.15
CA PHE A 226 6.61 -10.88 -10.43
C PHE A 226 7.87 -11.00 -11.27
N ASP A 227 7.82 -11.86 -12.29
CA ASP A 227 8.85 -12.02 -13.33
C ASP A 227 10.25 -12.34 -12.78
N GLY A 228 10.34 -12.91 -11.56
CA GLY A 228 11.62 -13.23 -10.92
C GLY A 228 12.50 -12.01 -10.65
N ARG A 229 11.92 -10.82 -10.55
CA ARG A 229 12.66 -9.58 -10.30
C ARG A 229 13.32 -9.60 -8.93
N ALA A 230 14.51 -9.01 -8.85
CA ALA A 230 15.19 -8.79 -7.59
C ALA A 230 14.49 -7.68 -6.78
N TYR A 231 14.37 -7.91 -5.48
CA TYR A 231 13.86 -6.93 -4.52
C TYR A 231 14.97 -6.53 -3.54
N THR A 232 15.08 -5.23 -3.28
CA THR A 232 16.09 -4.69 -2.36
C THR A 232 15.42 -4.16 -1.10
N HIS A 233 15.58 -4.88 0.01
CA HIS A 233 15.14 -4.40 1.33
C HIS A 233 16.07 -3.29 1.82
N LEU A 234 15.53 -2.08 2.04
CA LEU A 234 16.32 -0.95 2.54
C LEU A 234 16.90 -1.23 3.93
N CYS A 235 16.13 -1.91 4.78
CA CYS A 235 16.53 -2.26 6.13
C CYS A 235 17.79 -3.15 6.21
N ALA A 236 18.14 -3.85 5.13
CA ALA A 236 19.33 -4.70 5.03
C ALA A 236 20.54 -4.01 4.38
N GLN A 237 20.40 -2.77 3.90
CA GLN A 237 21.51 -2.09 3.21
C GLN A 237 22.50 -1.48 4.23
N PRO A 238 23.81 -1.53 3.93
CA PRO A 238 24.85 -0.92 4.77
C PRO A 238 24.68 0.62 4.93
N GLU A 239 24.14 1.24 3.91
CA GLU A 239 23.92 2.69 3.83
C GLU A 239 22.71 3.17 4.65
N ARG A 240 21.89 2.25 5.17
CA ARG A 240 20.66 2.61 5.91
C ARG A 240 20.96 3.56 7.08
N PRO A 241 20.07 4.53 7.35
CA PRO A 241 20.16 5.35 8.56
C PRO A 241 19.77 4.55 9.80
N ASP A 242 20.20 5.01 10.97
CA ASP A 242 19.77 4.44 12.26
C ASP A 242 18.27 4.72 12.51
N ASN A 243 17.76 5.84 12.00
CA ASN A 243 16.37 6.24 12.12
C ASN A 243 15.52 5.62 10.99
N LEU A 244 15.31 4.32 11.05
CA LEU A 244 14.53 3.57 10.07
C LEU A 244 13.46 2.73 10.74
N VAL A 245 12.26 2.71 10.17
CA VAL A 245 11.21 1.74 10.45
C VAL A 245 10.65 1.19 9.15
N THR A 246 10.54 -0.14 9.08
CA THR A 246 9.92 -0.87 7.96
C THR A 246 8.60 -1.46 8.43
N ILE A 247 7.57 -1.33 7.59
CA ILE A 247 6.22 -1.85 7.85
C ILE A 247 5.97 -3.03 6.91
N ILE A 248 5.49 -4.15 7.45
CA ILE A 248 5.15 -5.36 6.69
C ILE A 248 3.91 -6.01 7.30
N GLY A 249 3.21 -6.85 6.57
CA GLY A 249 2.08 -7.56 7.14
C GLY A 249 1.38 -8.50 6.17
N PRO A 250 0.58 -9.46 6.68
CA PRO A 250 -0.02 -10.52 5.88
C PRO A 250 -1.37 -10.12 5.27
N SER A 251 -1.73 -8.85 5.27
CA SER A 251 -3.09 -8.39 4.91
C SER A 251 -3.43 -8.58 3.44
N LYS A 252 -2.46 -8.63 2.54
CA LYS A 252 -2.68 -8.59 1.08
C LYS A 252 -2.31 -9.89 0.40
N THR A 253 -1.03 -10.17 0.26
CA THR A 253 -0.53 -11.39 -0.40
C THR A 253 -1.11 -12.66 0.22
N GLU A 254 -1.25 -12.68 1.53
CA GLU A 254 -1.73 -13.81 2.31
C GLU A 254 -3.24 -13.78 2.60
N SER A 255 -3.94 -12.72 2.18
CA SER A 255 -5.40 -12.52 2.36
C SER A 255 -5.86 -12.52 3.82
N LEU A 256 -5.02 -12.03 4.74
CA LEU A 256 -5.33 -11.98 6.18
C LEU A 256 -5.82 -10.60 6.65
N SER A 257 -6.37 -9.79 5.74
CA SER A 257 -6.78 -8.40 6.03
C SER A 257 -7.81 -8.30 7.16
N GLY A 258 -8.74 -9.26 7.27
CA GLY A 258 -9.80 -9.28 8.28
C GLY A 258 -9.29 -9.45 9.71
N TYR A 259 -8.13 -10.09 9.90
CA TYR A 259 -7.54 -10.28 11.23
C TYR A 259 -6.91 -9.01 11.82
N ARG A 260 -6.77 -7.95 11.01
CA ARG A 260 -6.21 -6.65 11.42
C ARG A 260 -4.83 -6.78 12.06
N LEU A 261 -3.91 -7.44 11.38
CA LEU A 261 -2.53 -7.65 11.81
C LEU A 261 -1.53 -6.90 10.93
N GLY A 262 -0.56 -6.27 11.56
CA GLY A 262 0.57 -5.61 10.94
C GLY A 262 1.80 -5.69 11.83
N VAL A 263 2.96 -5.49 11.25
CA VAL A 263 4.25 -5.50 11.94
C VAL A 263 5.04 -4.27 11.50
N ALA A 264 5.62 -3.57 12.47
CA ALA A 264 6.67 -2.60 12.21
C ALA A 264 7.96 -3.05 12.90
N PHE A 265 9.09 -2.86 12.24
CA PHE A 265 10.40 -3.18 12.80
C PHE A 265 11.46 -2.19 12.35
N GLY A 266 12.49 -1.99 13.17
CA GLY A 266 13.58 -1.07 12.89
C GLY A 266 14.24 -0.51 14.14
N SER A 267 14.48 0.80 14.15
CA SER A 267 15.13 1.50 15.26
C SER A 267 14.42 1.26 16.61
N ALA A 268 15.15 0.81 17.62
CA ALA A 268 14.63 0.61 18.96
C ALA A 268 13.96 1.87 19.52
N ALA A 269 14.55 3.03 19.30
CA ALA A 269 14.01 4.31 19.76
C ALA A 269 12.67 4.66 19.06
N ILE A 270 12.53 4.32 17.77
CA ILE A 270 11.26 4.52 17.04
C ILE A 270 10.20 3.53 17.57
N ILE A 271 10.56 2.26 17.71
CA ILE A 271 9.65 1.22 18.24
C ILE A 271 9.16 1.58 19.64
N GLU A 272 10.03 2.09 20.51
CA GLU A 272 9.64 2.56 21.85
C GLU A 272 8.61 3.70 21.79
N ARG A 273 8.80 4.68 20.89
CA ARG A 273 7.83 5.78 20.72
C ARG A 273 6.51 5.28 20.15
N MET A 274 6.56 4.36 19.17
CA MET A 274 5.36 3.73 18.61
C MET A 274 4.59 2.95 19.67
N GLU A 275 5.27 2.22 20.55
CA GLU A 275 4.64 1.51 21.68
C GLU A 275 3.92 2.45 22.63
N LYS A 276 4.55 3.56 23.02
CA LYS A 276 3.93 4.59 23.88
C LYS A 276 2.67 5.17 23.23
N LEU A 277 2.73 5.45 21.93
CA LEU A 277 1.58 5.95 21.18
C LEU A 277 0.49 4.86 21.04
N GLN A 278 0.87 3.61 20.73
CA GLN A 278 -0.07 2.49 20.64
C GLN A 278 -0.83 2.28 21.97
N ALA A 279 -0.14 2.43 23.09
CA ALA A 279 -0.74 2.27 24.42
C ALA A 279 -1.91 3.23 24.70
N ILE A 280 -2.01 4.35 24.00
CA ILE A 280 -3.10 5.32 24.15
C ILE A 280 -4.09 5.35 22.98
N VAL A 281 -3.71 4.84 21.81
CA VAL A 281 -4.55 4.88 20.58
C VAL A 281 -5.39 3.62 20.45
N SER A 282 -4.78 2.44 20.55
CA SER A 282 -5.42 1.14 20.32
C SER A 282 -5.08 0.10 21.38
N LEU A 283 -4.31 0.46 22.37
CA LEU A 283 -3.69 -0.38 23.40
C LEU A 283 -2.72 -1.39 22.79
N ARG A 284 -3.17 -2.25 21.88
CA ARG A 284 -2.38 -3.32 21.26
C ARG A 284 -3.02 -3.87 19.99
N ALA A 285 -2.30 -4.69 19.24
CA ALA A 285 -2.88 -5.51 18.19
C ALA A 285 -3.88 -6.51 18.78
N PRO A 286 -4.93 -6.93 18.04
CA PRO A 286 -5.94 -7.88 18.52
C PRO A 286 -5.30 -9.16 19.05
N GLY A 287 -5.47 -9.44 20.38
CA GLY A 287 -4.73 -10.48 21.08
C GLY A 287 -4.94 -11.88 20.48
N TYR A 288 -6.19 -12.30 20.31
CA TYR A 288 -6.50 -13.61 19.74
C TYR A 288 -6.05 -13.76 18.28
N CYS A 289 -6.11 -12.67 17.51
CA CYS A 289 -5.68 -12.68 16.11
C CYS A 289 -4.16 -12.89 15.95
N GLN A 290 -3.36 -12.55 16.96
CA GLN A 290 -1.89 -12.71 16.88
C GLN A 290 -1.49 -14.17 16.67
N ALA A 291 -2.30 -15.15 17.06
CA ALA A 291 -2.06 -16.57 16.81
C ALA A 291 -1.97 -16.90 15.31
N VAL A 292 -2.64 -16.12 14.47
CA VAL A 292 -2.64 -16.30 13.01
C VAL A 292 -1.26 -16.04 12.38
N PHE A 293 -0.38 -15.34 13.06
CA PHE A 293 1.01 -15.19 12.61
C PHE A 293 1.79 -16.51 12.55
N ALA A 294 1.29 -17.58 13.19
CA ALA A 294 1.90 -18.91 13.09
C ALA A 294 1.92 -19.40 11.62
N SER A 295 0.86 -19.17 10.86
CA SER A 295 0.77 -19.52 9.42
C SER A 295 1.64 -18.66 8.53
N TRP A 296 1.94 -17.41 8.92
CA TRP A 296 2.68 -16.47 8.09
C TRP A 296 4.17 -16.83 8.03
N PHE A 297 4.76 -16.88 6.82
CA PHE A 297 6.07 -17.45 6.52
C PHE A 297 6.18 -18.97 6.86
N ALA A 298 5.05 -19.65 7.00
CA ALA A 298 4.95 -21.08 7.23
C ALA A 298 3.92 -21.73 6.31
N GLU A 299 3.69 -21.11 5.16
CA GLU A 299 2.77 -21.59 4.13
C GLU A 299 3.18 -22.98 3.65
N PRO A 300 2.21 -23.81 3.20
CA PRO A 300 2.53 -25.06 2.52
C PRO A 300 3.48 -24.85 1.33
N GLN A 301 4.35 -25.80 1.10
CA GLN A 301 5.31 -25.76 -0.01
C GLN A 301 4.58 -25.46 -1.35
N GLY A 302 5.09 -24.48 -2.12
CA GLY A 302 4.54 -24.08 -3.41
C GLY A 302 3.33 -23.16 -3.32
N TRP A 303 2.80 -22.88 -2.13
CA TRP A 303 1.63 -22.01 -1.98
C TRP A 303 1.92 -20.56 -2.43
N MET A 304 3.06 -20.01 -2.01
CA MET A 304 3.45 -18.63 -2.37
C MET A 304 3.72 -18.50 -3.87
N GLU A 305 4.42 -19.46 -4.44
CA GLU A 305 4.71 -19.50 -5.88
C GLU A 305 3.41 -19.57 -6.70
N GLN A 306 2.45 -20.39 -6.29
CA GLN A 306 1.14 -20.46 -6.94
C GLN A 306 0.36 -19.14 -6.79
N ARG A 307 0.40 -18.52 -5.61
CA ARG A 307 -0.23 -17.22 -5.35
C ARG A 307 0.33 -16.14 -6.26
N VAL A 308 1.66 -16.03 -6.35
CA VAL A 308 2.35 -15.06 -7.20
C VAL A 308 2.05 -15.32 -8.68
N ALA A 309 2.17 -16.56 -9.13
CA ALA A 309 1.89 -16.94 -10.53
C ALA A 309 0.42 -16.65 -10.93
N GLY A 310 -0.54 -16.92 -10.02
CA GLY A 310 -1.94 -16.61 -10.24
C GLY A 310 -2.19 -15.11 -10.43
N HIS A 311 -1.63 -14.28 -9.56
CA HIS A 311 -1.75 -12.82 -9.66
C HIS A 311 -1.03 -12.28 -10.89
N GLN A 312 0.15 -12.81 -11.24
CA GLN A 312 0.87 -12.45 -12.47
C GLN A 312 0.03 -12.73 -13.72
N ALA A 313 -0.64 -13.87 -13.77
CA ALA A 313 -1.51 -14.22 -14.90
C ALA A 313 -2.72 -13.27 -15.03
N ILE A 314 -3.28 -12.78 -13.91
CA ILE A 314 -4.34 -11.76 -13.94
C ILE A 314 -3.76 -10.43 -14.44
N ARG A 315 -2.63 -9.98 -13.87
CA ARG A 315 -1.91 -8.78 -14.31
C ARG A 315 -1.70 -8.76 -15.82
N ASP A 316 -1.12 -9.82 -16.36
CA ASP A 316 -0.75 -9.91 -17.77
C ASP A 316 -1.97 -9.84 -18.70
N SER A 317 -3.05 -10.53 -18.30
CA SER A 317 -4.31 -10.50 -19.04
C SER A 317 -4.91 -9.09 -19.08
N LEU A 318 -5.04 -8.42 -17.91
CA LEU A 318 -5.63 -7.09 -17.83
C LEU A 318 -4.74 -6.02 -18.48
N LEU A 319 -3.41 -6.11 -18.29
CA LEU A 319 -2.46 -5.21 -18.93
C LEU A 319 -2.55 -5.29 -20.45
N SER A 320 -2.60 -6.51 -21.01
CA SER A 320 -2.76 -6.72 -22.45
C SER A 320 -4.02 -6.03 -23.00
N LYS A 321 -5.14 -6.10 -22.28
CA LYS A 321 -6.38 -5.43 -22.66
C LYS A 321 -6.25 -3.89 -22.65
N PHE A 322 -5.63 -3.32 -21.63
CA PHE A 322 -5.39 -1.87 -21.56
C PHE A 322 -4.45 -1.39 -22.69
N LEU A 323 -3.38 -2.12 -22.94
CA LEU A 323 -2.43 -1.77 -24.02
C LEU A 323 -3.03 -1.90 -25.42
N ALA A 324 -4.04 -2.75 -25.61
CA ALA A 324 -4.79 -2.87 -26.86
C ALA A 324 -5.79 -1.71 -27.06
N CYS A 325 -6.12 -0.94 -26.01
CA CYS A 325 -7.03 0.20 -26.10
C CYS A 325 -6.27 1.45 -26.61
N PRO A 326 -6.60 2.00 -27.80
CA PRO A 326 -5.86 3.13 -28.34
C PRO A 326 -5.82 4.34 -27.40
N GLY A 327 -4.65 4.91 -27.22
CA GLY A 327 -4.39 6.08 -26.38
C GLY A 327 -4.30 5.81 -24.87
N VAL A 328 -4.54 4.59 -24.42
CA VAL A 328 -4.23 4.17 -23.06
C VAL A 328 -2.74 3.87 -22.94
N THR A 329 -2.11 4.39 -21.90
CA THR A 329 -0.74 4.04 -21.51
C THR A 329 -0.78 3.25 -20.22
N ALA A 330 -0.13 2.09 -20.17
CA ALA A 330 -0.01 1.28 -18.97
C ALA A 330 1.37 0.64 -18.91
N ARG A 331 1.90 0.48 -17.69
CA ARG A 331 3.18 -0.17 -17.43
C ARG A 331 2.95 -1.52 -16.76
N ALA A 332 3.80 -2.49 -17.06
CA ALA A 332 3.78 -3.78 -16.38
C ALA A 332 4.13 -3.59 -14.90
N THR A 333 3.21 -3.99 -14.04
CA THR A 333 3.41 -4.01 -12.59
C THR A 333 4.47 -5.05 -12.22
N GLU A 334 5.42 -4.69 -11.39
CA GLU A 334 6.56 -5.54 -10.99
C GLU A 334 6.26 -6.31 -9.70
N ALA A 335 5.32 -5.81 -8.90
CA ALA A 335 4.91 -6.42 -7.64
C ALA A 335 3.52 -5.93 -7.19
N GLY A 336 2.95 -6.59 -6.18
CA GLY A 336 1.67 -6.19 -5.60
C GLY A 336 0.49 -6.56 -6.47
N SER A 337 -0.62 -5.81 -6.35
CA SER A 337 -1.89 -6.17 -6.99
C SER A 337 -2.53 -5.00 -7.74
N TYR A 338 -1.71 -4.06 -8.27
CA TYR A 338 -2.22 -2.84 -8.86
C TYR A 338 -1.81 -2.64 -10.31
N LEU A 339 -2.75 -2.14 -11.13
CA LEU A 339 -2.46 -1.46 -12.38
C LEU A 339 -2.90 -0.01 -12.26
N PHE A 340 -2.10 0.89 -12.86
CA PHE A 340 -2.31 2.33 -12.82
C PHE A 340 -2.25 2.90 -14.24
N PRO A 341 -3.28 2.61 -15.09
CA PRO A 341 -3.31 3.08 -16.46
C PRO A 341 -3.57 4.60 -16.54
N LYS A 342 -2.95 5.23 -17.54
CA LYS A 342 -3.22 6.59 -17.97
C LYS A 342 -4.19 6.56 -19.12
N LEU A 343 -5.24 7.38 -19.02
CA LEU A 343 -6.32 7.47 -20.00
C LEU A 343 -5.95 8.41 -21.16
N PRO A 344 -6.53 8.18 -22.35
CA PRO A 344 -6.53 9.20 -23.39
C PRO A 344 -7.37 10.41 -22.95
N PRO A 345 -7.30 11.55 -23.67
CA PRO A 345 -8.21 12.65 -23.45
C PRO A 345 -9.68 12.20 -23.50
N LEU A 346 -10.44 12.55 -22.47
CA LEU A 346 -11.86 12.23 -22.35
C LEU A 346 -12.71 13.50 -22.37
N ALA A 347 -13.95 13.38 -22.80
CA ALA A 347 -14.93 14.48 -22.80
C ALA A 347 -15.43 14.85 -21.39
N VAL A 348 -15.04 14.11 -20.37
CA VAL A 348 -15.37 14.34 -18.95
C VAL A 348 -14.10 14.31 -18.13
N SER A 349 -14.15 14.83 -16.89
CA SER A 349 -13.03 14.72 -15.97
C SER A 349 -12.75 13.28 -15.56
N GLY A 350 -11.50 12.96 -15.16
CA GLY A 350 -11.15 11.62 -14.65
C GLY A 350 -11.97 11.23 -13.43
N GLU A 351 -12.27 12.18 -12.54
CA GLU A 351 -13.13 11.96 -11.37
C GLU A 351 -14.57 11.63 -11.75
N ASP A 352 -15.15 12.33 -12.74
CA ASP A 352 -16.48 12.01 -13.21
C ASP A 352 -16.50 10.69 -13.97
N PHE A 353 -15.44 10.39 -14.74
CA PHE A 353 -15.30 9.10 -15.42
C PHE A 353 -15.32 7.92 -14.44
N VAL A 354 -14.63 8.01 -13.30
CA VAL A 354 -14.68 6.98 -12.25
C VAL A 354 -16.11 6.80 -11.70
N LYS A 355 -16.85 7.88 -11.48
CA LYS A 355 -18.26 7.83 -11.06
C LYS A 355 -19.15 7.21 -12.13
N ILE A 356 -18.89 7.53 -13.40
CA ILE A 356 -19.58 6.95 -14.56
C ILE A 356 -19.34 5.45 -14.66
N LEU A 357 -18.10 4.98 -14.49
CA LEU A 357 -17.78 3.55 -14.46
C LEU A 357 -18.62 2.81 -13.42
N ARG A 358 -18.72 3.36 -12.21
CA ARG A 358 -19.54 2.78 -11.16
C ARG A 358 -21.03 2.76 -11.50
N ALA A 359 -21.57 3.87 -11.98
CA ALA A 359 -23.00 4.01 -12.27
C ALA A 359 -23.44 3.24 -13.53
N HIS A 360 -22.61 3.23 -14.58
CA HIS A 360 -22.99 2.81 -15.93
C HIS A 360 -22.30 1.55 -16.43
N ALA A 361 -21.22 1.11 -15.77
CA ALA A 361 -20.50 -0.12 -16.12
C ALA A 361 -20.47 -1.14 -14.97
N ASN A 362 -21.02 -0.85 -13.78
CA ASN A 362 -20.92 -1.68 -12.58
C ASN A 362 -19.46 -2.00 -12.20
N VAL A 363 -18.55 -1.02 -12.34
CA VAL A 363 -17.13 -1.17 -12.02
C VAL A 363 -16.68 -0.03 -11.12
N THR A 364 -16.13 -0.36 -9.96
CA THR A 364 -15.55 0.61 -9.04
C THR A 364 -14.04 0.61 -9.19
N VAL A 365 -13.43 1.79 -9.39
CA VAL A 365 -11.98 2.02 -9.44
C VAL A 365 -11.63 3.21 -8.56
N THR A 366 -10.37 3.35 -8.16
CA THR A 366 -9.92 4.50 -7.37
C THR A 366 -9.32 5.57 -8.28
N PRO A 367 -9.78 6.84 -8.22
CA PRO A 367 -9.24 7.89 -9.07
C PRO A 367 -7.75 8.15 -8.79
N GLY A 368 -7.00 8.52 -9.82
CA GLY A 368 -5.56 8.76 -9.72
C GLY A 368 -5.21 9.91 -8.78
N THR A 369 -6.09 10.91 -8.66
CA THR A 369 -5.93 12.08 -7.78
C THR A 369 -5.79 11.71 -6.29
N GLU A 370 -6.24 10.52 -5.88
CA GLU A 370 -6.01 10.01 -4.52
C GLU A 370 -4.53 9.72 -4.23
N PHE A 371 -3.72 9.44 -5.27
CA PHE A 371 -2.30 9.08 -5.15
C PHE A 371 -1.34 10.23 -5.47
N GLY A 372 -1.87 11.34 -5.97
CA GLY A 372 -1.19 12.58 -6.30
C GLY A 372 -2.11 13.50 -7.09
N PRO A 373 -2.24 14.79 -6.72
CA PRO A 373 -3.24 15.70 -7.31
C PRO A 373 -3.08 15.89 -8.83
N GLN A 374 -1.90 15.63 -9.39
CA GLN A 374 -1.60 15.75 -10.81
C GLN A 374 -2.10 14.57 -11.65
N PHE A 375 -2.45 13.43 -11.05
CA PHE A 375 -2.89 12.22 -11.78
C PHE A 375 -4.38 12.25 -12.10
N THR A 376 -4.80 13.33 -12.78
CA THR A 376 -6.20 13.58 -13.14
C THR A 376 -6.71 12.72 -14.30
N ASP A 377 -5.79 12.13 -15.06
CA ASP A 377 -6.05 11.28 -16.22
C ASP A 377 -5.72 9.79 -15.98
N SER A 378 -5.63 9.38 -14.71
CA SER A 378 -5.32 8.01 -14.32
C SER A 378 -6.32 7.48 -13.31
N PHE A 379 -6.38 6.17 -13.15
CA PHE A 379 -7.06 5.49 -12.04
C PHE A 379 -6.30 4.24 -11.63
N ARG A 380 -6.54 3.75 -10.42
CA ARG A 380 -5.97 2.50 -9.93
C ARG A 380 -7.03 1.39 -9.94
N ILE A 381 -6.64 0.21 -10.40
CA ILE A 381 -7.37 -1.03 -10.16
C ILE A 381 -6.53 -1.96 -9.28
N ASN A 382 -7.20 -2.64 -8.33
CA ASN A 382 -6.64 -3.77 -7.60
C ASN A 382 -7.05 -5.06 -8.31
N PHE A 383 -6.12 -5.72 -8.99
CA PHE A 383 -6.40 -6.91 -9.79
C PHE A 383 -6.39 -8.23 -9.00
N SER A 384 -6.30 -8.18 -7.66
CA SER A 384 -6.50 -9.35 -6.80
C SER A 384 -7.99 -9.70 -6.73
N GLN A 385 -8.54 -10.16 -7.85
CA GLN A 385 -9.94 -10.46 -8.10
C GLN A 385 -10.08 -11.85 -8.75
N ASP A 386 -11.30 -12.37 -8.85
CA ASP A 386 -11.54 -13.47 -9.78
C ASP A 386 -11.14 -13.05 -11.20
N ARG A 387 -10.33 -13.87 -11.85
CA ARG A 387 -9.75 -13.54 -13.16
C ARG A 387 -10.80 -13.23 -14.22
N LYS A 388 -11.85 -14.07 -14.34
CA LYS A 388 -12.88 -13.90 -15.36
C LYS A 388 -13.73 -12.67 -15.10
N ALA A 389 -14.07 -12.43 -13.84
CA ALA A 389 -14.80 -11.23 -13.44
C ALA A 389 -13.99 -9.96 -13.71
N ALA A 390 -12.68 -9.96 -13.40
CA ALA A 390 -11.78 -8.85 -13.68
C ALA A 390 -11.62 -8.57 -15.17
N GLU A 391 -11.41 -9.61 -15.99
CA GLU A 391 -11.33 -9.50 -17.44
C GLU A 391 -12.60 -8.88 -18.05
N ALA A 392 -13.78 -9.36 -17.65
CA ALA A 392 -15.06 -8.82 -18.10
C ALA A 392 -15.30 -7.38 -17.62
N ALA A 393 -14.83 -7.03 -16.43
CA ALA A 393 -14.91 -5.66 -15.91
C ALA A 393 -14.02 -4.70 -16.70
N VAL A 394 -12.80 -5.11 -17.04
CA VAL A 394 -11.87 -4.30 -17.87
C VAL A 394 -12.43 -4.10 -19.28
N ASP A 395 -13.09 -5.11 -19.87
CA ASP A 395 -13.77 -4.93 -21.16
C ASP A 395 -14.85 -3.84 -21.09
N ARG A 396 -15.60 -3.76 -19.99
CA ARG A 396 -16.56 -2.68 -19.76
C ARG A 396 -15.87 -1.32 -19.58
N ILE A 397 -14.74 -1.26 -18.85
CA ILE A 397 -13.92 -0.04 -18.73
C ILE A 397 -13.51 0.45 -20.12
N ILE A 398 -12.95 -0.44 -20.96
CA ILE A 398 -12.51 -0.11 -22.32
C ILE A 398 -13.68 0.42 -23.16
N THR A 399 -14.83 -0.26 -23.10
CA THR A 399 -16.04 0.22 -23.79
C THR A 399 -16.43 1.64 -23.35
N MET A 400 -16.30 1.96 -22.07
CA MET A 400 -16.58 3.30 -21.56
C MET A 400 -15.51 4.32 -21.99
N ILE A 401 -14.22 3.94 -22.02
CA ILE A 401 -13.16 4.79 -22.56
C ILE A 401 -13.49 5.19 -24.01
N GLU A 402 -13.85 4.21 -24.84
CA GLU A 402 -14.24 4.47 -26.25
C GLU A 402 -15.44 5.42 -26.38
N ARG A 403 -16.43 5.36 -25.49
CA ARG A 403 -17.59 6.24 -25.51
C ARG A 403 -17.28 7.70 -25.15
N TYR A 404 -16.26 7.91 -24.34
CA TYR A 404 -15.91 9.22 -23.78
C TYR A 404 -14.63 9.82 -24.37
N ARG A 405 -13.87 9.05 -25.16
CA ARG A 405 -12.66 9.53 -25.83
C ARG A 405 -12.99 10.66 -26.80
N VAL A 406 -12.10 11.69 -26.83
CA VAL A 406 -12.19 12.86 -27.72
C VAL A 406 -11.36 12.64 -28.99
#